data_42b8bae6a0c10daba89d04ef2483035d
#
_entry.id   42b8bae6a0c10daba89d04ef2483035d
#
_cell.length_a   1.000
_cell.length_b   1.000
_cell.length_c   1.000
_cell.angle_alpha   90.00
_cell.angle_beta   90.00
_cell.angle_gamma   90.00
#
_symmetry.space_group_name_H-M   'P 1'
#
loop_
_entity.id
_entity.type
_entity.pdbx_description
1 polymer ?
#
loop_
_entity_poly.entity_id
_entity_poly.type
_entity_poly.pdbx_seq_one_letter_code
_entity_poly.pdbx_strand_id
1 'polypeptide(L)' 'MSFAPHEVLAIVIAASFAAGLNAYATVATLG' A
#
# COMPACT_ATOMS: atom_id res chain seq x y z
N MET A 1 -19.88 0.01 -5.14
CA MET A 1 -18.84 0.85 -5.77
C MET A 1 -18.22 0.08 -6.91
N SER A 2 -17.99 0.75 -8.03
CA SER A 2 -17.29 0.14 -9.16
C SER A 2 -16.11 1.01 -9.55
N PHE A 3 -15.00 0.37 -9.90
CA PHE A 3 -13.78 1.06 -10.29
C PHE A 3 -13.47 0.78 -11.75
N ALA A 4 -12.91 1.77 -12.43
CA ALA A 4 -12.37 1.55 -13.76
C ALA A 4 -11.12 0.68 -13.68
N PRO A 5 -10.73 -0.03 -14.78
CA PRO A 5 -9.54 -0.90 -14.74
C PRO A 5 -8.27 -0.18 -14.30
N HIS A 6 -8.07 1.08 -14.76
CA HIS A 6 -6.88 1.84 -14.37
C HIS A 6 -6.91 2.25 -12.89
N GLU A 7 -8.09 2.41 -12.33
CA GLU A 7 -8.24 2.72 -10.92
C GLU A 7 -7.87 1.52 -10.04
N VAL A 8 -8.25 0.32 -10.47
CA VAL A 8 -7.90 -0.90 -9.76
C VAL A 8 -6.38 -1.06 -9.71
N LEU A 9 -5.71 -0.83 -10.82
CA LEU A 9 -4.24 -0.88 -10.85
C LEU A 9 -3.62 0.14 -9.90
N ALA A 10 -4.13 1.35 -9.90
CA ALA A 10 -3.62 2.41 -9.03
C ALA A 10 -3.80 2.04 -7.55
N ILE A 11 -4.94 1.48 -7.20
CA ILE A 11 -5.21 1.06 -5.82
C ILE A 11 -4.26 -0.05 -5.38
N VAL A 12 -4.01 -1.03 -6.24
CA VAL A 12 -3.11 -2.15 -5.94
C VAL A 12 -1.68 -1.64 -5.71
N ILE A 13 -1.21 -0.75 -6.58
CA ILE A 13 0.13 -0.17 -6.44
C ILE A 13 0.23 0.64 -5.15
N ALA A 14 -0.77 1.47 -4.87
CA ALA A 14 -0.79 2.29 -3.66
C ALA A 14 -0.81 1.41 -2.40
N ALA A 15 -1.61 0.35 -2.40
CA ALA A 15 -1.69 -0.58 -1.27
C ALA A 15 -0.34 -1.28 -1.03
N SER A 16 0.35 -1.65 -2.11
CA SER A 16 1.67 -2.28 -2.01
C SER A 16 2.70 -1.36 -1.39
N PHE A 17 2.72 -0.10 -1.81
CA PHE A 17 3.61 0.90 -1.22
C PHE A 17 3.30 1.13 0.26
N ALA A 18 2.03 1.27 0.60
CA ALA A 18 1.61 1.48 1.98
C ALA A 18 2.01 0.31 2.89
N ALA A 19 1.87 -0.92 2.39
CA ALA A 19 2.26 -2.10 3.14
C ALA A 19 3.77 -2.13 3.42
N GLY A 20 4.58 -1.73 2.44
CA GLY A 20 6.03 -1.66 2.60
C GLY A 20 6.45 -0.61 3.62
N LEU A 21 5.81 0.56 3.59
CA LEU A 21 6.10 1.62 4.55
C LEU A 21 5.70 1.23 5.97
N ASN A 22 4.59 0.52 6.11
CA ASN A 22 4.12 0.06 7.39
C ASN A 22 5.09 -0.95 8.03
N ALA A 23 5.61 -1.86 7.22
CA ALA A 23 6.59 -2.82 7.68
C ALA A 23 7.88 -2.14 8.17
N TYR A 24 8.35 -1.15 7.40
CA TYR A 24 9.53 -0.38 7.78
C TYR A 24 9.31 0.38 9.08
N ALA A 25 8.15 1.03 9.22
CA ALA A 25 7.82 1.79 10.42
C ALA A 25 7.72 0.87 11.65
N THR A 26 7.17 -0.32 11.48
CA THR A 26 7.07 -1.30 12.55
C THR A 26 8.44 -1.72 13.06
N VAL A 27 9.35 -2.01 12.15
CA VAL A 27 10.71 -2.40 12.52
C VAL A 27 11.42 -1.26 13.24
N ALA A 28 11.29 -0.04 12.75
CA ALA A 28 11.90 1.13 13.37
C ALA A 28 11.37 1.37 14.79
N THR A 29 10.10 1.13 15.01
CA THR A 29 9.48 1.30 16.33
C THR A 29 9.98 0.23 17.32
N LEU A 30 10.14 -1.00 16.85
CA LEU A 30 10.61 -2.11 17.69
C LEU A 30 12.11 -2.07 17.92
N GLY A 31 12.83 -1.58 16.94
CA GLY A 31 14.27 -1.54 17.00
C GLY A 31 14.82 -0.31 17.57
#